data_d87e7289eb3bf92fb4ccce453cce41d7
#
_entry.id   d87e7289eb3bf92fb4ccce453cce41d7
#
_cell.length_a   1.000
_cell.length_b   1.000
_cell.length_c   1.000
_cell.angle_alpha   90.00
_cell.angle_beta   90.00
_cell.angle_gamma   90.00
#
_symmetry.space_group_name_H-M   'P 1'
#
loop_
_entity.id
_entity.type
_entity.pdbx_description
1 polymer ?
#
loop_
_entity_poly.entity_id
_entity_poly.type
_entity_poly.pdbx_seq_one_letter_code
_entity_poly.pdbx_strand_id
1 'polypeptide(L)'
;IRQEDYKGAKNDLDKLIAISPRYTKAYLMRGEVDLKQKDTLAAEKDFGKAIEIDRYDADTWASRAILRLQQQRYKDAEADFDHAIRLSTRNSGVYINRALARYHQNNLRGAMSDYDIALDIDPNNFIGHYNRGLLRAQVGDDNRAIQDFNFVIEMEPDNMMAIFNRGLLLDQTGDYKGAIKDYSTVINEYPNFLLGYQYRAQARRKIGDVKGADADEFKVLKAQLDKQNGVDPNKQTADNTENNKTRKKSDKNMNNYRKIVVADNEEGEEKYKSDYRG
;
A
#
# COMPACT_ATOMS: atom_id res chain seq x y z
N ILE A 1 17.72 8.40 -7.12
CA ILE A 1 18.84 9.19 -6.52
C ILE A 1 19.82 8.21 -5.91
N ARG A 2 21.10 8.23 -6.34
CA ARG A 2 22.15 7.32 -5.86
C ARG A 2 22.53 7.68 -4.42
N GLN A 3 23.03 6.73 -3.62
CA GLN A 3 23.46 6.95 -2.22
C GLN A 3 24.48 8.11 -2.07
N GLU A 4 25.27 8.37 -3.10
CA GLU A 4 26.25 9.47 -3.14
C GLU A 4 25.57 10.85 -3.15
N ASP A 5 24.37 10.96 -3.71
CA ASP A 5 23.64 12.23 -3.81
C ASP A 5 23.05 12.68 -2.45
N TYR A 6 22.72 11.75 -1.56
CA TYR A 6 22.17 12.10 -0.23
C TYR A 6 23.20 12.81 0.65
N LYS A 7 24.47 12.38 0.62
CA LYS A 7 25.54 13.00 1.39
C LYS A 7 25.82 14.44 0.89
N GLY A 8 25.83 14.60 -0.43
CA GLY A 8 25.97 15.92 -1.05
C GLY A 8 24.80 16.84 -0.71
N ALA A 9 23.57 16.35 -0.85
CA ALA A 9 22.36 17.09 -0.50
C ALA A 9 22.35 17.51 0.97
N LYS A 10 22.72 16.62 1.89
CA LYS A 10 22.78 16.92 3.32
C LYS A 10 23.82 18.00 3.62
N ASN A 11 25.02 17.92 3.00
CA ASN A 11 26.07 18.92 3.16
C ASN A 11 25.63 20.32 2.65
N ASP A 12 24.93 20.38 1.52
CA ASP A 12 24.41 21.64 1.00
C ASP A 12 23.30 22.23 1.89
N LEU A 13 22.44 21.37 2.44
CA LEU A 13 21.41 21.77 3.41
C LEU A 13 22.03 22.26 4.73
N ASP A 14 23.10 21.61 5.21
CA ASP A 14 23.85 22.06 6.39
C ASP A 14 24.41 23.47 6.19
N LYS A 15 25.01 23.76 5.00
CA LYS A 15 25.48 25.09 4.64
C LYS A 15 24.33 26.10 4.58
N LEU A 16 23.21 25.72 3.97
CA LEU A 16 22.05 26.60 3.87
C LEU A 16 21.48 26.95 5.25
N ILE A 17 21.40 25.98 6.16
CA ILE A 17 20.97 26.20 7.54
C ILE A 17 21.98 27.11 8.31
N ALA A 18 23.27 26.93 8.08
CA ALA A 18 24.28 27.80 8.68
C ALA A 18 24.13 29.27 8.23
N ILE A 19 23.82 29.51 6.95
CA ILE A 19 23.59 30.85 6.40
C ILE A 19 22.21 31.41 6.82
N SER A 20 21.19 30.57 6.84
CA SER A 20 19.80 30.96 7.09
C SER A 20 19.16 30.04 8.15
N PRO A 21 19.49 30.22 9.45
CA PRO A 21 19.05 29.29 10.52
C PRO A 21 17.54 29.24 10.77
N ARG A 22 16.77 30.16 10.19
CA ARG A 22 15.30 30.21 10.29
C ARG A 22 14.60 29.79 8.98
N TYR A 23 15.31 29.23 8.01
CA TYR A 23 14.73 28.77 6.77
C TYR A 23 14.13 27.36 6.96
N THR A 24 12.86 27.31 7.27
CA THR A 24 12.10 26.10 7.66
C THR A 24 12.24 24.97 6.64
N LYS A 25 12.14 25.30 5.34
CA LYS A 25 12.24 24.30 4.27
C LYS A 25 13.57 23.54 4.25
N ALA A 26 14.67 24.17 4.67
CA ALA A 26 15.96 23.48 4.73
C ALA A 26 15.97 22.36 5.77
N TYR A 27 15.35 22.58 6.92
CA TYR A 27 15.19 21.52 7.94
C TYR A 27 14.25 20.42 7.46
N LEU A 28 13.13 20.76 6.81
CA LEU A 28 12.21 19.79 6.24
C LEU A 28 12.92 18.89 5.22
N MET A 29 13.60 19.49 4.26
CA MET A 29 14.36 18.76 3.23
C MET A 29 15.48 17.90 3.82
N ARG A 30 16.20 18.38 4.85
CA ARG A 30 17.26 17.60 5.50
C ARG A 30 16.65 16.41 6.26
N GLY A 31 15.53 16.60 6.94
CA GLY A 31 14.80 15.52 7.57
C GLY A 31 14.32 14.44 6.59
N GLU A 32 13.86 14.84 5.40
CA GLU A 32 13.49 13.90 4.33
C GLU A 32 14.70 13.12 3.80
N VAL A 33 15.84 13.76 3.63
CA VAL A 33 17.11 13.09 3.28
C VAL A 33 17.51 12.09 4.37
N ASP A 34 17.42 12.48 5.65
CA ASP A 34 17.72 11.60 6.77
C ASP A 34 16.77 10.37 6.80
N LEU A 35 15.48 10.55 6.50
CA LEU A 35 14.55 9.41 6.36
C LEU A 35 14.96 8.43 5.28
N LYS A 36 15.40 8.92 4.13
CA LYS A 36 15.88 8.07 3.03
C LYS A 36 17.16 7.32 3.42
N GLN A 37 17.95 7.88 4.32
CA GLN A 37 19.11 7.23 4.93
C GLN A 37 18.75 6.37 6.16
N LYS A 38 17.48 6.26 6.52
CA LYS A 38 16.97 5.54 7.71
C LYS A 38 17.42 6.13 9.05
N ASP A 39 17.87 7.37 9.07
CA ASP A 39 18.16 8.13 10.28
C ASP A 39 16.89 8.84 10.79
N THR A 40 16.03 8.06 11.42
CA THR A 40 14.73 8.53 11.90
C THR A 40 14.83 9.53 13.05
N LEU A 41 15.89 9.44 13.86
CA LEU A 41 16.12 10.36 14.99
C LEU A 41 16.52 11.75 14.47
N ALA A 42 17.45 11.82 13.52
CA ALA A 42 17.85 13.09 12.90
C ALA A 42 16.67 13.73 12.15
N ALA A 43 15.89 12.93 11.43
CA ALA A 43 14.69 13.39 10.73
C ALA A 43 13.65 13.98 11.71
N GLU A 44 13.30 13.29 12.79
CA GLU A 44 12.34 13.79 13.76
C GLU A 44 12.82 15.09 14.44
N LYS A 45 14.11 15.20 14.71
CA LYS A 45 14.72 16.43 15.26
C LYS A 45 14.56 17.60 14.29
N ASP A 46 14.82 17.38 13.01
CA ASP A 46 14.72 18.42 11.98
C ASP A 46 13.27 18.84 11.74
N PHE A 47 12.33 17.90 11.68
CA PHE A 47 10.90 18.24 11.61
C PHE A 47 10.43 19.02 12.85
N GLY A 48 10.88 18.62 14.05
CA GLY A 48 10.61 19.36 15.28
C GLY A 48 11.16 20.79 15.22
N LYS A 49 12.37 20.97 14.70
CA LYS A 49 12.97 22.30 14.52
C LYS A 49 12.23 23.16 13.52
N ALA A 50 11.81 22.58 12.41
CA ALA A 50 10.97 23.26 11.43
C ALA A 50 9.65 23.75 12.05
N ILE A 51 8.98 22.93 12.84
CA ILE A 51 7.75 23.28 13.56
C ILE A 51 7.99 24.41 14.60
N GLU A 52 9.10 24.41 15.32
CA GLU A 52 9.46 25.48 16.24
C GLU A 52 9.62 26.82 15.53
N ILE A 53 10.18 26.82 14.31
CA ILE A 53 10.40 28.03 13.52
C ILE A 53 9.10 28.53 12.89
N ASP A 54 8.33 27.63 12.31
CA ASP A 54 7.02 27.90 11.69
C ASP A 54 6.00 26.82 12.03
N ARG A 55 5.17 27.10 13.03
CA ARG A 55 4.11 26.21 13.46
C ARG A 55 2.89 26.19 12.54
N TYR A 56 2.83 27.08 11.57
CA TYR A 56 1.70 27.24 10.67
C TYR A 56 1.87 26.52 9.33
N ASP A 57 3.00 25.88 9.12
CA ASP A 57 3.24 25.03 7.96
C ASP A 57 2.64 23.64 8.15
N ALA A 58 1.50 23.38 7.48
CA ALA A 58 0.80 22.11 7.56
C ALA A 58 1.65 20.92 7.07
N ASP A 59 2.49 21.13 6.04
CA ASP A 59 3.28 20.06 5.44
C ASP A 59 4.35 19.53 6.41
N THR A 60 4.93 20.40 7.21
CA THR A 60 5.91 19.99 8.23
C THR A 60 5.26 19.10 9.31
N TRP A 61 4.06 19.45 9.78
CA TRP A 61 3.31 18.60 10.70
C TRP A 61 2.98 17.25 10.08
N ALA A 62 2.53 17.24 8.82
CA ALA A 62 2.22 16.02 8.09
C ALA A 62 3.45 15.12 7.90
N SER A 63 4.62 15.70 7.58
CA SER A 63 5.87 14.95 7.41
C SER A 63 6.30 14.26 8.71
N ARG A 64 6.21 14.95 9.87
CA ARG A 64 6.50 14.32 11.16
C ARG A 64 5.46 13.25 11.51
N ALA A 65 4.20 13.49 11.19
CA ALA A 65 3.14 12.51 11.39
C ALA A 65 3.39 11.22 10.62
N ILE A 66 3.82 11.30 9.37
CA ILE A 66 4.16 10.12 8.55
C ILE A 66 5.33 9.36 9.15
N LEU A 67 6.37 10.04 9.62
CA LEU A 67 7.48 9.39 10.32
C LEU A 67 6.98 8.62 11.55
N ARG A 68 6.14 9.23 12.37
CA ARG A 68 5.55 8.62 13.57
C ARG A 68 4.64 7.44 13.21
N LEU A 69 3.90 7.55 12.11
CA LEU A 69 3.08 6.46 11.55
C LEU A 69 3.95 5.25 11.17
N GLN A 70 5.06 5.47 10.47
CA GLN A 70 6.01 4.40 10.11
C GLN A 70 6.65 3.74 11.33
N GLN A 71 6.84 4.49 12.41
CA GLN A 71 7.30 3.99 13.72
C GLN A 71 6.19 3.32 14.53
N GLN A 72 4.97 3.19 14.00
CA GLN A 72 3.79 2.65 14.68
C GLN A 72 3.35 3.48 15.92
N ARG A 73 3.77 4.73 15.98
CA ARG A 73 3.35 5.70 17.01
C ARG A 73 2.04 6.36 16.58
N TYR A 74 1.00 5.58 16.49
CA TYR A 74 -0.27 5.97 15.85
C TYR A 74 -0.95 7.16 16.53
N LYS A 75 -0.92 7.21 17.87
CA LYS A 75 -1.51 8.30 18.63
C LYS A 75 -0.80 9.63 18.42
N ASP A 76 0.53 9.60 18.40
CA ASP A 76 1.36 10.77 18.13
C ASP A 76 1.21 11.23 16.67
N ALA A 77 1.14 10.28 15.73
CA ALA A 77 0.88 10.57 14.32
C ALA A 77 -0.48 11.22 14.13
N GLU A 78 -1.55 10.70 14.73
CA GLU A 78 -2.88 11.29 14.67
C GLU A 78 -2.89 12.73 15.18
N ALA A 79 -2.22 13.00 16.30
CA ALA A 79 -2.13 14.35 16.85
C ALA A 79 -1.45 15.34 15.89
N ASP A 80 -0.38 14.92 15.20
CA ASP A 80 0.30 15.75 14.20
C ASP A 80 -0.56 15.94 12.94
N PHE A 81 -1.26 14.92 12.46
CA PHE A 81 -2.23 15.07 11.37
C PHE A 81 -3.37 16.02 11.73
N ASP A 82 -3.85 15.97 12.98
CA ASP A 82 -4.86 16.91 13.47
C ASP A 82 -4.37 18.37 13.40
N HIS A 83 -3.09 18.61 13.70
CA HIS A 83 -2.50 19.94 13.53
C HIS A 83 -2.46 20.37 12.06
N ALA A 84 -2.01 19.50 11.15
CA ALA A 84 -2.01 19.79 9.72
C ALA A 84 -3.42 20.11 9.20
N ILE A 85 -4.43 19.36 9.63
CA ILE A 85 -5.82 19.56 9.22
C ILE A 85 -6.39 20.86 9.77
N ARG A 86 -6.11 21.24 11.03
CA ARG A 86 -6.48 22.54 11.57
C ARG A 86 -5.87 23.72 10.82
N LEU A 87 -4.75 23.53 10.18
CA LEU A 87 -4.11 24.50 9.29
C LEU A 87 -4.70 24.49 7.87
N SER A 88 -5.87 23.84 7.69
CA SER A 88 -6.64 23.83 6.45
C SER A 88 -5.92 23.19 5.26
N THR A 89 -5.15 22.14 5.50
CA THR A 89 -4.60 21.35 4.41
C THR A 89 -5.70 20.80 3.51
N ARG A 90 -5.48 20.86 2.21
CA ARG A 90 -6.33 20.21 1.19
C ARG A 90 -5.66 18.99 0.58
N ASN A 91 -4.64 18.46 1.24
CA ASN A 91 -3.95 17.26 0.80
C ASN A 91 -4.73 16.01 1.25
N SER A 92 -5.31 15.28 0.30
CA SER A 92 -6.07 14.04 0.55
C SER A 92 -5.23 12.98 1.28
N GLY A 93 -3.92 12.92 1.00
CA GLY A 93 -2.98 12.01 1.65
C GLY A 93 -2.90 12.16 3.16
N VAL A 94 -3.06 13.39 3.68
CA VAL A 94 -3.09 13.66 5.13
C VAL A 94 -4.26 12.93 5.78
N TYR A 95 -5.44 12.96 5.18
CA TYR A 95 -6.63 12.26 5.68
C TYR A 95 -6.49 10.75 5.53
N ILE A 96 -5.94 10.25 4.41
CA ILE A 96 -5.69 8.81 4.21
C ILE A 96 -4.74 8.29 5.30
N ASN A 97 -3.68 9.02 5.61
CA ASN A 97 -2.70 8.61 6.60
C ASN A 97 -3.25 8.74 8.04
N ARG A 98 -4.09 9.76 8.33
CA ARG A 98 -4.79 9.81 9.62
C ARG A 98 -5.79 8.65 9.76
N ALA A 99 -6.48 8.29 8.69
CA ALA A 99 -7.33 7.10 8.67
C ALA A 99 -6.56 5.83 9.04
N LEU A 100 -5.34 5.67 8.50
CA LEU A 100 -4.46 4.55 8.85
C LEU A 100 -4.08 4.56 10.34
N ALA A 101 -3.71 5.72 10.89
CA ALA A 101 -3.43 5.86 12.31
C ALA A 101 -4.65 5.50 13.19
N ARG A 102 -5.84 5.95 12.80
CA ARG A 102 -7.11 5.64 13.46
C ARG A 102 -7.48 4.16 13.35
N TYR A 103 -7.26 3.57 12.18
CA TYR A 103 -7.49 2.14 11.95
C TYR A 103 -6.68 1.28 12.95
N HIS A 104 -5.38 1.56 13.10
CA HIS A 104 -4.53 0.83 14.03
C HIS A 104 -4.87 1.08 15.51
N GLN A 105 -5.58 2.15 15.81
CA GLN A 105 -6.14 2.42 17.14
C GLN A 105 -7.55 1.84 17.32
N ASN A 106 -8.01 1.01 16.36
CA ASN A 106 -9.36 0.44 16.33
C ASN A 106 -10.50 1.49 16.23
N ASN A 107 -10.17 2.71 15.81
CA ASN A 107 -11.18 3.73 15.51
C ASN A 107 -11.64 3.60 14.04
N LEU A 108 -12.38 2.53 13.74
CA LEU A 108 -12.80 2.22 12.37
C LEU A 108 -13.77 3.26 11.80
N ARG A 109 -14.62 3.83 12.65
CA ARG A 109 -15.56 4.90 12.24
C ARG A 109 -14.82 6.18 11.85
N GLY A 110 -13.84 6.59 12.64
CA GLY A 110 -13.00 7.74 12.33
C GLY A 110 -12.15 7.53 11.08
N ALA A 111 -11.64 6.32 10.89
CA ALA A 111 -10.90 5.96 9.68
C ALA A 111 -11.79 6.03 8.43
N MET A 112 -13.02 5.50 8.50
CA MET A 112 -13.97 5.57 7.38
C MET A 112 -14.31 7.02 7.01
N SER A 113 -14.58 7.86 8.01
CA SER A 113 -14.84 9.29 7.80
C SER A 113 -13.67 9.99 7.11
N ASP A 114 -12.45 9.69 7.50
CA ASP A 114 -11.25 10.27 6.88
C ASP A 114 -11.06 9.83 5.42
N TYR A 115 -11.34 8.56 5.09
CA TYR A 115 -11.32 8.13 3.69
C TYR A 115 -12.39 8.84 2.85
N ASP A 116 -13.59 9.05 3.39
CA ASP A 116 -14.64 9.80 2.71
C ASP A 116 -14.22 11.25 2.44
N ILE A 117 -13.64 11.93 3.43
CA ILE A 117 -13.12 13.30 3.25
C ILE A 117 -11.99 13.32 2.23
N ALA A 118 -11.06 12.37 2.29
CA ALA A 118 -9.96 12.28 1.35
C ALA A 118 -10.45 12.16 -0.11
N LEU A 119 -11.48 11.36 -0.32
CA LEU A 119 -12.05 11.15 -1.65
C LEU A 119 -13.00 12.26 -2.10
N ASP A 120 -13.52 13.07 -1.18
CA ASP A 120 -14.17 14.34 -1.50
C ASP A 120 -13.16 15.40 -2.00
N ILE A 121 -11.94 15.38 -1.44
CA ILE A 121 -10.84 16.27 -1.86
C ILE A 121 -10.27 15.82 -3.21
N ASP A 122 -9.98 14.54 -3.34
CA ASP A 122 -9.41 13.91 -4.53
C ASP A 122 -10.19 12.63 -4.87
N PRO A 123 -11.25 12.73 -5.70
CA PRO A 123 -12.08 11.59 -6.08
C PRO A 123 -11.33 10.49 -6.86
N ASN A 124 -10.19 10.81 -7.44
CA ASN A 124 -9.39 9.89 -8.23
C ASN A 124 -8.25 9.24 -7.45
N ASN A 125 -8.16 9.49 -6.15
CA ASN A 125 -7.11 8.89 -5.32
C ASN A 125 -7.34 7.38 -5.15
N PHE A 126 -6.61 6.58 -5.92
CA PHE A 126 -6.78 5.12 -5.91
C PHE A 126 -6.33 4.48 -4.59
N ILE A 127 -5.37 5.06 -3.85
CA ILE A 127 -4.97 4.59 -2.52
C ILE A 127 -6.14 4.77 -1.55
N GLY A 128 -6.82 5.91 -1.61
CA GLY A 128 -8.03 6.17 -0.82
C GLY A 128 -9.14 5.16 -1.10
N HIS A 129 -9.42 4.89 -2.38
CA HIS A 129 -10.40 3.86 -2.75
C HIS A 129 -9.97 2.46 -2.32
N TYR A 130 -8.71 2.09 -2.53
CA TYR A 130 -8.19 0.79 -2.13
C TYR A 130 -8.31 0.56 -0.61
N ASN A 131 -7.83 1.50 0.17
CA ASN A 131 -7.88 1.42 1.63
C ASN A 131 -9.31 1.44 2.17
N ARG A 132 -10.18 2.28 1.61
CA ARG A 132 -11.60 2.31 1.99
C ARG A 132 -12.30 1.00 1.61
N GLY A 133 -11.96 0.43 0.45
CA GLY A 133 -12.44 -0.89 0.04
C GLY A 133 -12.08 -1.98 1.04
N LEU A 134 -10.83 -2.02 1.50
CA LEU A 134 -10.38 -2.97 2.54
C LEU A 134 -11.16 -2.77 3.85
N LEU A 135 -11.33 -1.54 4.28
CA LEU A 135 -12.07 -1.24 5.52
C LEU A 135 -13.55 -1.59 5.39
N ARG A 136 -14.19 -1.28 4.26
CA ARG A 136 -15.58 -1.66 3.97
C ARG A 136 -15.77 -3.18 3.99
N ALA A 137 -14.85 -3.92 3.38
CA ALA A 137 -14.85 -5.38 3.42
C ALA A 137 -14.73 -5.90 4.87
N GLN A 138 -13.89 -5.30 5.67
CA GLN A 138 -13.71 -5.70 7.08
C GLN A 138 -14.97 -5.47 7.93
N VAL A 139 -15.73 -4.42 7.64
CA VAL A 139 -16.97 -4.11 8.37
C VAL A 139 -18.23 -4.73 7.75
N GLY A 140 -18.07 -5.56 6.71
CA GLY A 140 -19.16 -6.30 6.05
C GLY A 140 -19.95 -5.48 5.03
N ASP A 141 -19.43 -4.35 4.57
CA ASP A 141 -20.04 -3.54 3.52
C ASP A 141 -19.50 -3.96 2.13
N ASP A 142 -19.74 -5.23 1.80
CA ASP A 142 -19.12 -5.91 0.67
C ASP A 142 -19.43 -5.25 -0.68
N ASN A 143 -20.67 -4.81 -0.87
CA ASN A 143 -21.09 -4.21 -2.15
C ASN A 143 -20.37 -2.88 -2.42
N ARG A 144 -20.24 -2.01 -1.40
CA ARG A 144 -19.50 -0.77 -1.56
C ARG A 144 -17.99 -0.99 -1.60
N ALA A 145 -17.49 -2.04 -0.94
CA ALA A 145 -16.10 -2.46 -1.09
C ALA A 145 -15.78 -2.90 -2.52
N ILE A 146 -16.67 -3.68 -3.16
CA ILE A 146 -16.54 -4.06 -4.58
C ILE A 146 -16.49 -2.82 -5.49
N GLN A 147 -17.32 -1.82 -5.22
CA GLN A 147 -17.30 -0.56 -5.98
C GLN A 147 -15.96 0.16 -5.88
N ASP A 148 -15.39 0.24 -4.67
CA ASP A 148 -14.08 0.83 -4.47
C ASP A 148 -12.97 0.06 -5.22
N PHE A 149 -12.98 -1.26 -5.18
CA PHE A 149 -12.03 -2.06 -5.95
C PHE A 149 -12.26 -1.99 -7.46
N ASN A 150 -13.50 -1.89 -7.92
CA ASN A 150 -13.78 -1.64 -9.34
C ASN A 150 -13.13 -0.35 -9.82
N PHE A 151 -13.24 0.72 -9.03
CA PHE A 151 -12.59 1.99 -9.35
C PHE A 151 -11.07 1.83 -9.45
N VAL A 152 -10.44 1.18 -8.48
CA VAL A 152 -8.99 0.92 -8.51
C VAL A 152 -8.57 0.13 -9.75
N ILE A 153 -9.32 -0.93 -10.09
CA ILE A 153 -9.02 -1.79 -11.25
C ILE A 153 -9.24 -1.05 -12.57
N GLU A 154 -10.21 -0.16 -12.64
CA GLU A 154 -10.44 0.69 -13.81
C GLU A 154 -9.27 1.65 -14.06
N MET A 155 -8.74 2.24 -12.99
CA MET A 155 -7.57 3.13 -13.04
C MET A 155 -6.25 2.37 -13.23
N GLU A 156 -6.12 1.22 -12.61
CA GLU A 156 -4.94 0.34 -12.61
C GLU A 156 -5.33 -1.10 -12.92
N PRO A 157 -5.50 -1.48 -14.20
CA PRO A 157 -5.96 -2.81 -14.59
C PRO A 157 -5.02 -3.96 -14.20
N ASP A 158 -3.78 -3.65 -13.88
CA ASP A 158 -2.75 -4.59 -13.43
C ASP A 158 -2.58 -4.64 -11.89
N ASN A 159 -3.47 -3.96 -11.16
CA ASN A 159 -3.47 -4.04 -9.69
C ASN A 159 -4.01 -5.38 -9.21
N MET A 160 -3.13 -6.38 -9.14
CA MET A 160 -3.52 -7.75 -8.79
C MET A 160 -4.04 -7.89 -7.35
N MET A 161 -3.62 -7.02 -6.43
CA MET A 161 -4.16 -7.02 -5.06
C MET A 161 -5.61 -6.56 -5.04
N ALA A 162 -5.97 -5.52 -5.79
CA ALA A 162 -7.34 -5.06 -5.90
C ALA A 162 -8.22 -6.13 -6.59
N ILE A 163 -7.72 -6.77 -7.66
CA ILE A 163 -8.42 -7.85 -8.36
C ILE A 163 -8.64 -9.03 -7.42
N PHE A 164 -7.64 -9.42 -6.64
CA PHE A 164 -7.77 -10.53 -5.69
C PHE A 164 -8.78 -10.22 -4.57
N ASN A 165 -8.71 -9.01 -3.98
CA ASN A 165 -9.67 -8.57 -2.96
C ASN A 165 -11.11 -8.51 -3.51
N ARG A 166 -11.29 -8.03 -4.75
CA ARG A 166 -12.60 -8.07 -5.41
C ARG A 166 -13.08 -9.50 -5.60
N GLY A 167 -12.21 -10.40 -6.03
CA GLY A 167 -12.52 -11.82 -6.17
C GLY A 167 -13.03 -12.45 -4.88
N LEU A 168 -12.38 -12.16 -3.74
CA LEU A 168 -12.82 -12.61 -2.41
C LEU A 168 -14.22 -12.11 -2.06
N LEU A 169 -14.52 -10.85 -2.36
CA LEU A 169 -15.84 -10.26 -2.10
C LEU A 169 -16.91 -10.80 -3.04
N LEU A 170 -16.59 -11.01 -4.33
CA LEU A 170 -17.51 -11.63 -5.29
C LEU A 170 -17.86 -13.07 -4.86
N ASP A 171 -16.87 -13.84 -4.38
CA ASP A 171 -17.11 -15.18 -3.82
C ASP A 171 -18.01 -15.11 -2.58
N GLN A 172 -17.77 -14.18 -1.68
CA GLN A 172 -18.56 -13.99 -0.47
C GLN A 172 -20.00 -13.56 -0.77
N THR A 173 -20.23 -12.75 -1.80
CA THR A 173 -21.54 -12.27 -2.22
C THR A 173 -22.26 -13.20 -3.20
N GLY A 174 -21.63 -14.34 -3.57
CA GLY A 174 -22.23 -15.39 -4.39
C GLY A 174 -21.99 -15.28 -5.90
N ASP A 175 -21.25 -14.28 -6.35
CA ASP A 175 -20.78 -14.20 -7.75
C ASP A 175 -19.52 -15.07 -7.94
N TYR A 176 -19.71 -16.38 -7.88
CA TYR A 176 -18.62 -17.34 -8.00
C TYR A 176 -17.92 -17.30 -9.37
N LYS A 177 -18.65 -16.99 -10.44
CA LYS A 177 -18.07 -16.87 -11.79
C LYS A 177 -17.15 -15.64 -11.89
N GLY A 178 -17.59 -14.52 -11.35
CA GLY A 178 -16.78 -13.31 -11.24
C GLY A 178 -15.52 -13.54 -10.39
N ALA A 179 -15.67 -14.21 -9.26
CA ALA A 179 -14.57 -14.59 -8.38
C ALA A 179 -13.53 -15.47 -9.10
N ILE A 180 -13.97 -16.53 -9.80
CA ILE A 180 -13.09 -17.42 -10.58
C ILE A 180 -12.31 -16.64 -11.64
N LYS A 181 -12.96 -15.69 -12.31
CA LYS A 181 -12.30 -14.82 -13.30
C LYS A 181 -11.19 -14.00 -12.64
N ASP A 182 -11.47 -13.37 -11.51
CA ASP A 182 -10.50 -12.54 -10.79
C ASP A 182 -9.33 -13.38 -10.26
N TYR A 183 -9.60 -14.52 -9.63
CA TYR A 183 -8.54 -15.43 -9.18
C TYR A 183 -7.69 -15.94 -10.34
N SER A 184 -8.31 -16.23 -11.49
CA SER A 184 -7.59 -16.68 -12.69
C SER A 184 -6.66 -15.61 -13.23
N THR A 185 -7.08 -14.35 -13.24
CA THR A 185 -6.23 -13.21 -13.61
C THR A 185 -5.00 -13.13 -12.70
N VAL A 186 -5.20 -13.23 -11.40
CA VAL A 186 -4.12 -13.14 -10.42
C VAL A 186 -3.11 -14.28 -10.56
N ILE A 187 -3.55 -15.53 -10.65
CA ILE A 187 -2.64 -16.67 -10.74
C ILE A 187 -1.96 -16.81 -12.10
N ASN A 188 -2.50 -16.22 -13.15
CA ASN A 188 -1.83 -16.11 -14.44
C ASN A 188 -0.61 -15.18 -14.34
N GLU A 189 -0.72 -14.09 -13.58
CA GLU A 189 0.37 -13.16 -13.33
C GLU A 189 1.34 -13.69 -12.25
N TYR A 190 0.79 -14.34 -11.21
CA TYR A 190 1.52 -14.92 -10.08
C TYR A 190 1.26 -16.43 -9.95
N PRO A 191 1.92 -17.28 -10.77
CA PRO A 191 1.64 -18.73 -10.81
C PRO A 191 1.99 -19.51 -9.54
N ASN A 192 2.78 -18.93 -8.64
CA ASN A 192 3.17 -19.54 -7.37
C ASN A 192 2.36 -18.99 -6.17
N PHE A 193 1.39 -18.12 -6.42
CA PHE A 193 0.48 -17.62 -5.40
C PHE A 193 -0.60 -18.67 -5.09
N LEU A 194 -0.26 -19.63 -4.21
CA LEU A 194 -1.08 -20.81 -3.93
C LEU A 194 -2.45 -20.48 -3.36
N LEU A 195 -2.56 -19.37 -2.63
CA LEU A 195 -3.82 -18.93 -2.06
C LEU A 195 -4.88 -18.64 -3.15
N GLY A 196 -4.45 -18.11 -4.30
CA GLY A 196 -5.32 -17.88 -5.44
C GLY A 196 -5.93 -19.18 -5.99
N TYR A 197 -5.14 -20.26 -6.07
CA TYR A 197 -5.65 -21.57 -6.47
C TYR A 197 -6.61 -22.15 -5.45
N GLN A 198 -6.34 -21.99 -4.15
CA GLN A 198 -7.21 -22.49 -3.08
C GLN A 198 -8.60 -21.84 -3.16
N TYR A 199 -8.67 -20.52 -3.25
CA TYR A 199 -9.95 -19.82 -3.36
C TYR A 199 -10.65 -20.13 -4.68
N ARG A 200 -9.90 -20.23 -5.80
CA ARG A 200 -10.52 -20.60 -7.08
C ARG A 200 -11.10 -22.01 -7.05
N ALA A 201 -10.42 -22.96 -6.42
CA ALA A 201 -10.95 -24.32 -6.24
C ALA A 201 -12.27 -24.32 -5.46
N GLN A 202 -12.33 -23.56 -4.35
CA GLN A 202 -13.55 -23.44 -3.56
C GLN A 202 -14.71 -22.84 -4.37
N ALA A 203 -14.47 -21.77 -5.10
CA ALA A 203 -15.47 -21.15 -5.97
C ALA A 203 -15.91 -22.07 -7.11
N ARG A 204 -14.99 -22.82 -7.71
CA ARG A 204 -15.31 -23.85 -8.74
C ARG A 204 -16.18 -24.96 -8.22
N ARG A 205 -15.96 -25.44 -6.98
CA ARG A 205 -16.84 -26.43 -6.36
C ARG A 205 -18.26 -25.91 -6.19
N LYS A 206 -18.42 -24.65 -5.82
CA LYS A 206 -19.74 -24.03 -5.62
C LYS A 206 -20.55 -23.94 -6.94
N ILE A 207 -19.89 -23.90 -8.09
CA ILE A 207 -20.56 -23.92 -9.40
C ILE A 207 -20.58 -25.30 -10.08
N GLY A 208 -20.09 -26.34 -9.39
CA GLY A 208 -20.09 -27.73 -9.91
C GLY A 208 -18.91 -28.04 -10.87
N ASP A 209 -17.92 -27.15 -11.01
CA ASP A 209 -16.69 -27.43 -11.77
C ASP A 209 -15.71 -28.25 -10.92
N VAL A 210 -16.04 -29.53 -10.72
CA VAL A 210 -15.25 -30.45 -9.90
C VAL A 210 -13.87 -30.69 -10.51
N LYS A 211 -13.79 -30.89 -11.84
CA LYS A 211 -12.50 -31.13 -12.51
C LYS A 211 -11.52 -29.94 -12.37
N GLY A 212 -12.05 -28.73 -12.55
CA GLY A 212 -11.24 -27.53 -12.36
C GLY A 212 -10.81 -27.33 -10.91
N ALA A 213 -11.67 -27.64 -9.95
CA ALA A 213 -11.34 -27.58 -8.53
C ALA A 213 -10.25 -28.60 -8.16
N ASP A 214 -10.38 -29.86 -8.60
CA ASP A 214 -9.38 -30.91 -8.35
C ASP A 214 -8.01 -30.54 -8.93
N ALA A 215 -7.96 -29.94 -10.13
CA ALA A 215 -6.72 -29.46 -10.73
C ALA A 215 -6.03 -28.36 -9.91
N ASP A 216 -6.79 -27.40 -9.37
CA ASP A 216 -6.27 -26.35 -8.51
C ASP A 216 -5.77 -26.90 -7.16
N GLU A 217 -6.52 -27.80 -6.55
CA GLU A 217 -6.13 -28.47 -5.29
C GLU A 217 -4.87 -29.33 -5.48
N PHE A 218 -4.76 -30.04 -6.61
CA PHE A 218 -3.56 -30.79 -6.95
C PHE A 218 -2.33 -29.87 -7.08
N LYS A 219 -2.48 -28.69 -7.71
CA LYS A 219 -1.40 -27.70 -7.81
C LYS A 219 -0.92 -27.26 -6.43
N VAL A 220 -1.84 -27.01 -5.48
CA VAL A 220 -1.51 -26.63 -4.11
C VAL A 220 -0.80 -27.77 -3.37
N LEU A 221 -1.35 -29.00 -3.46
CA LEU A 221 -0.77 -30.18 -2.81
C LEU A 221 0.65 -30.47 -3.34
N LYS A 222 0.83 -30.43 -4.65
CA LYS A 222 2.15 -30.63 -5.27
C LYS A 222 3.17 -29.60 -4.74
N ALA A 223 2.80 -28.32 -4.70
CA ALA A 223 3.71 -27.28 -4.21
C ALA A 223 4.07 -27.47 -2.72
N GLN A 224 3.15 -27.97 -1.90
CA GLN A 224 3.40 -28.29 -0.50
C GLN A 224 4.37 -29.48 -0.36
N LEU A 225 4.18 -30.52 -1.14
CA LEU A 225 5.07 -31.69 -1.16
C LEU A 225 6.47 -31.31 -1.67
N ASP A 226 6.57 -30.54 -2.74
CA ASP A 226 7.84 -30.05 -3.28
C ASP A 226 8.62 -29.25 -2.22
N LYS A 227 7.92 -28.38 -1.47
CA LYS A 227 8.51 -27.63 -0.37
C LYS A 227 9.02 -28.54 0.76
N GLN A 228 8.26 -29.56 1.13
CA GLN A 228 8.67 -30.54 2.15
C GLN A 228 9.91 -31.34 1.72
N ASN A 229 10.02 -31.62 0.43
CA ASN A 229 11.15 -32.34 -0.18
C ASN A 229 12.34 -31.42 -0.51
N GLY A 230 12.31 -30.14 -0.13
CA GLY A 230 13.39 -29.18 -0.36
C GLY A 230 13.54 -28.75 -1.83
N VAL A 231 12.52 -28.96 -2.64
CA VAL A 231 12.47 -28.53 -4.04
C VAL A 231 12.10 -27.04 -4.08
N ASP A 232 13.01 -26.20 -4.59
CA ASP A 232 12.73 -24.79 -4.79
C ASP A 232 11.91 -24.60 -6.08
N PRO A 233 10.65 -24.14 -5.99
CA PRO A 233 9.81 -23.94 -7.17
C PRO A 233 10.39 -22.90 -8.14
N ASN A 234 11.30 -22.03 -7.70
CA ASN A 234 11.95 -21.03 -8.55
C ASN A 234 13.14 -21.60 -9.33
N LYS A 235 13.70 -22.75 -8.92
CA LYS A 235 14.79 -23.41 -9.67
C LYS A 235 14.30 -24.20 -10.88
N GLN A 236 13.08 -24.75 -10.84
CA GLN A 236 12.52 -25.51 -11.97
C GLN A 236 12.09 -24.64 -13.15
N THR A 237 11.83 -23.36 -12.93
CA THR A 237 11.46 -22.42 -14.01
C THR A 237 12.65 -21.80 -14.72
N ALA A 238 13.86 -21.90 -14.16
CA ALA A 238 15.08 -21.36 -14.76
C ALA A 238 15.60 -22.20 -15.95
N ASP A 239 15.25 -23.48 -16.02
CA ASP A 239 15.81 -24.41 -17.01
C ASP A 239 14.99 -24.53 -18.31
N ASN A 240 13.82 -23.92 -18.43
CA ASN A 240 12.93 -24.16 -19.56
C ASN A 240 12.45 -22.91 -20.34
N THR A 241 13.12 -21.76 -20.23
CA THR A 241 12.64 -20.58 -20.97
C THR A 241 13.73 -19.65 -21.47
N GLU A 242 14.29 -19.95 -22.62
CA GLU A 242 14.93 -18.92 -23.49
C GLU A 242 13.94 -17.85 -24.02
N ASN A 243 12.63 -17.97 -23.71
CA ASN A 243 11.56 -17.10 -24.24
C ASN A 243 10.74 -16.31 -23.20
N ASN A 244 11.08 -16.32 -21.93
CA ASN A 244 10.35 -15.50 -20.95
C ASN A 244 11.02 -14.14 -20.73
N LYS A 245 10.69 -13.17 -21.59
CA LYS A 245 11.15 -11.77 -21.50
C LYS A 245 10.59 -10.97 -20.34
N THR A 246 9.76 -11.55 -19.48
CA THR A 246 9.29 -10.92 -18.25
C THR A 246 9.54 -11.87 -17.10
N ARG A 247 10.53 -11.57 -16.24
CA ARG A 247 10.61 -12.17 -14.92
C ARG A 247 9.27 -11.94 -14.25
N LYS A 248 8.52 -13.03 -14.00
CA LYS A 248 7.25 -12.92 -13.27
C LYS A 248 7.55 -12.32 -11.91
N LYS A 249 6.77 -11.30 -11.54
CA LYS A 249 6.87 -10.58 -10.28
C LYS A 249 6.82 -11.57 -9.11
N SER A 250 7.55 -11.28 -8.04
CA SER A 250 7.61 -12.16 -6.88
C SER A 250 6.24 -12.31 -6.22
N ASP A 251 5.75 -13.54 -6.07
CA ASP A 251 4.48 -13.84 -5.38
C ASP A 251 4.43 -13.34 -3.93
N LYS A 252 5.60 -12.98 -3.36
CA LYS A 252 5.69 -12.41 -2.00
C LYS A 252 4.87 -11.13 -1.83
N ASN A 253 4.72 -10.32 -2.88
CA ASN A 253 3.95 -9.10 -2.83
C ASN A 253 2.46 -9.37 -2.66
N MET A 254 1.95 -10.46 -3.23
CA MET A 254 0.53 -10.81 -3.11
C MET A 254 0.10 -11.14 -1.68
N ASN A 255 1.02 -11.56 -0.81
CA ASN A 255 0.70 -11.80 0.60
C ASN A 255 0.28 -10.53 1.36
N ASN A 256 0.54 -9.36 0.79
CA ASN A 256 0.15 -8.07 1.37
C ASN A 256 -1.24 -7.57 0.91
N TYR A 257 -2.04 -8.40 0.24
CA TYR A 257 -3.34 -7.98 -0.34
C TYR A 257 -4.32 -7.35 0.65
N ARG A 258 -4.21 -7.66 1.95
CA ARG A 258 -5.03 -7.05 3.03
C ARG A 258 -4.37 -5.87 3.71
N LYS A 259 -3.16 -5.50 3.31
CA LYS A 259 -2.41 -4.42 3.97
C LYS A 259 -2.89 -3.07 3.47
N ILE A 260 -3.29 -2.21 4.40
CA ILE A 260 -3.59 -0.81 4.12
C ILE A 260 -2.30 -0.08 3.73
N VAL A 261 -2.40 0.76 2.71
CA VAL A 261 -1.27 1.45 2.09
C VAL A 261 -1.15 2.87 2.64
N VAL A 262 0.08 3.31 2.91
CA VAL A 262 0.40 4.70 3.29
C VAL A 262 0.35 5.58 2.04
N ALA A 263 -0.31 6.73 2.13
CA ALA A 263 -0.25 7.74 1.10
C ALA A 263 0.97 8.64 1.31
N ASP A 264 1.66 8.99 0.23
CA ASP A 264 2.72 9.99 0.30
C ASP A 264 2.17 11.41 0.34
N ASN A 265 2.95 12.34 0.93
CA ASN A 265 2.63 13.77 0.91
C ASN A 265 2.81 14.40 -0.48
N GLU A 266 3.69 13.83 -1.29
CA GLU A 266 3.88 14.23 -2.68
C GLU A 266 3.07 13.29 -3.55
N GLU A 267 2.04 13.82 -4.22
CA GLU A 267 1.18 13.19 -5.22
C GLU A 267 1.30 11.66 -5.29
N GLY A 268 0.37 10.96 -4.64
CA GLY A 268 0.40 9.51 -4.36
C GLY A 268 0.52 8.58 -5.58
N GLU A 269 0.72 9.13 -6.77
CA GLU A 269 0.82 8.38 -8.02
C GLU A 269 2.20 7.75 -8.27
N GLU A 270 3.31 8.39 -7.87
CA GLU A 270 4.63 7.91 -8.27
C GLU A 270 5.17 6.75 -7.45
N LYS A 271 4.95 6.69 -6.15
CA LYS A 271 5.49 5.62 -5.30
C LYS A 271 4.76 4.28 -5.43
N TYR A 272 3.47 4.32 -5.70
CA TYR A 272 2.71 3.09 -5.93
C TYR A 272 3.15 2.40 -7.24
N LYS A 273 3.48 3.20 -8.27
CA LYS A 273 4.02 2.69 -9.55
C LYS A 273 5.45 2.16 -9.42
N SER A 274 6.29 2.73 -8.54
CA SER A 274 7.69 2.32 -8.39
C SER A 274 7.84 1.00 -7.64
N ASP A 275 7.00 0.71 -6.65
CA ASP A 275 7.04 -0.56 -5.90
C ASP A 275 6.50 -1.76 -6.71
N TYR A 276 5.71 -1.50 -7.77
CA TYR A 276 5.21 -2.52 -8.69
C TYR A 276 6.08 -2.73 -9.94
N ARG A 277 7.06 -1.85 -10.20
CA ARG A 277 7.97 -1.92 -11.36
C ARG A 277 9.39 -2.34 -11.02
N GLY A 278 9.68 -2.66 -9.78
CA GLY A 278 10.98 -3.12 -9.29
C GLY A 278 11.16 -4.64 -9.38
#